data_e919c0bf89358774766b4b0648270852
#
_entry.id   e919c0bf89358774766b4b0648270852
#
_cell.length_a   1.000
_cell.length_b   1.000
_cell.length_c   1.000
_cell.angle_alpha   90.00
_cell.angle_beta   90.00
_cell.angle_gamma   90.00
#
_symmetry.space_group_name_H-M   'P 1'
#
loop_
_entity.id
_entity.type
_entity.pdbx_description
1 polymer ?
#
loop_
_entity_poly.entity_id
_entity_poly.type
_entity_poly.pdbx_seq_one_letter_code
_entity_poly.pdbx_strand_id
1 'polypeptide(L)'
;MISRYINGLGIALVIVIWGVTFASTRALLVDFSSFEILVLRFSLAWVALWGIERLRGSANVGKWRNEWIFAAMGFTGIVAYQFLENCAIYYTNASNVAILVSFGPIVTALMARALTKDRQLSARLVGGSLISICGVSLVSLNGIVEFELRPIGDVMALCAMASWGLYSILIDEANERGINPLVAVRKSFGWSLIMMIPVAIWGMTESGICALDGSFAVIVDAGVNVERFSNLINWMNIAFLGLLASAASFVLWSVVCRIFGVVKTTISLYLTPIVGVIFAAVFLGEDITILEVVGGGVILIGVAIATTVKGGVK
;
A
#
# COMPACT_ATOMS: atom_id res chain seq x y z
N MET A 1 0.80 -29.24 -6.88
CA MET A 1 -0.03 -28.90 -5.71
C MET A 1 0.75 -28.08 -4.68
N ILE A 2 1.94 -28.48 -4.24
CA ILE A 2 2.81 -27.78 -3.28
C ILE A 2 3.10 -26.31 -3.68
N SER A 3 3.40 -26.03 -4.95
CA SER A 3 3.68 -24.66 -5.45
C SER A 3 2.48 -23.70 -5.28
N ARG A 4 1.25 -24.17 -5.43
CA ARG A 4 0.05 -23.34 -5.21
C ARG A 4 -0.15 -22.95 -3.75
N TYR A 5 0.18 -23.85 -2.81
CA TYR A 5 0.10 -23.57 -1.38
C TYR A 5 1.15 -22.55 -0.93
N ILE A 6 2.39 -22.69 -1.41
CA ILE A 6 3.48 -21.74 -1.11
C ILE A 6 3.15 -20.35 -1.65
N ASN A 7 2.52 -20.27 -2.81
CA ASN A 7 2.14 -19.00 -3.42
C ASN A 7 0.95 -18.33 -2.72
N GLY A 8 -0.02 -19.13 -2.24
CA GLY A 8 -1.13 -18.63 -1.40
C GLY A 8 -0.63 -18.10 -0.04
N LEU A 9 0.37 -18.76 0.55
CA LEU A 9 1.02 -18.30 1.77
C LEU A 9 1.68 -16.93 1.58
N GLY A 10 2.26 -16.66 0.40
CA GLY A 10 2.85 -15.37 0.07
C GLY A 10 1.82 -14.22 0.11
N ILE A 11 0.62 -14.43 -0.46
CA ILE A 11 -0.47 -13.44 -0.38
C ILE A 11 -0.89 -13.22 1.07
N ALA A 12 -1.14 -14.31 1.81
CA ALA A 12 -1.57 -14.25 3.20
C ALA A 12 -0.56 -13.47 4.06
N LEU A 13 0.74 -13.72 3.86
CA LEU A 13 1.81 -13.03 4.58
C LEU A 13 1.81 -11.52 4.31
N VAL A 14 1.68 -11.11 3.05
CA VAL A 14 1.60 -9.69 2.69
C VAL A 14 0.39 -9.02 3.35
N ILE A 15 -0.79 -9.67 3.29
CA ILE A 15 -2.02 -9.14 3.88
C ILE A 15 -1.88 -8.99 5.40
N VAL A 16 -1.32 -9.99 6.07
CA VAL A 16 -1.10 -9.95 7.52
C VAL A 16 -0.15 -8.82 7.88
N ILE A 17 0.99 -8.72 7.19
CA ILE A 17 1.97 -7.67 7.46
C ILE A 17 1.34 -6.28 7.23
N TRP A 18 0.64 -6.08 6.11
CA TRP A 18 0.04 -4.77 5.79
C TRP A 18 -1.16 -4.45 6.70
N GLY A 19 -1.92 -5.43 7.16
CA GLY A 19 -2.98 -5.21 8.16
C GLY A 19 -2.45 -4.68 9.49
N VAL A 20 -1.24 -5.09 9.88
CA VAL A 20 -0.57 -4.63 11.13
C VAL A 20 0.10 -3.26 10.96
N THR A 21 0.39 -2.82 9.71
CA THR A 21 1.11 -1.55 9.48
C THR A 21 0.41 -0.34 10.06
N PHE A 22 -0.93 -0.34 10.09
CA PHE A 22 -1.71 0.78 10.64
C PHE A 22 -1.40 1.02 12.12
N ALA A 23 -1.36 -0.05 12.92
CA ALA A 23 -1.03 0.06 14.35
C ALA A 23 0.41 0.53 14.56
N SER A 24 1.37 -0.01 13.81
CA SER A 24 2.77 0.38 13.88
C SER A 24 3.00 1.83 13.44
N THR A 25 2.33 2.27 12.37
CA THR A 25 2.40 3.66 11.91
C THR A 25 1.78 4.60 12.94
N ARG A 26 0.61 4.26 13.51
CA ARG A 26 -0.05 5.06 14.55
C ARG A 26 0.85 5.24 15.77
N ALA A 27 1.57 4.19 16.19
CA ALA A 27 2.51 4.28 17.30
C ALA A 27 3.67 5.26 17.00
N LEU A 28 4.18 5.28 15.76
CA LEU A 28 5.26 6.18 15.37
C LEU A 28 4.80 7.63 15.18
N LEU A 29 3.54 7.88 14.80
CA LEU A 29 3.00 9.24 14.59
C LEU A 29 2.96 10.08 15.87
N VAL A 30 3.19 9.48 17.04
CA VAL A 30 3.36 10.20 18.30
C VAL A 30 4.67 11.01 18.30
N ASP A 31 5.74 10.43 17.72
CA ASP A 31 7.10 10.98 17.79
C ASP A 31 7.64 11.44 16.43
N PHE A 32 7.07 10.98 15.32
CA PHE A 32 7.53 11.24 13.96
C PHE A 32 6.39 11.73 13.07
N SER A 33 6.71 12.62 12.13
CA SER A 33 5.78 12.99 11.07
C SER A 33 5.58 11.83 10.07
N SER A 34 4.45 11.84 9.35
CA SER A 34 4.19 10.86 8.29
C SER A 34 5.30 10.82 7.25
N PHE A 35 5.87 11.97 6.90
CA PHE A 35 6.96 12.07 5.92
C PHE A 35 8.26 11.45 6.44
N GLU A 36 8.63 11.71 7.71
CA GLU A 36 9.81 11.09 8.33
C GLU A 36 9.69 9.57 8.38
N ILE A 37 8.49 9.06 8.75
CA ILE A 37 8.23 7.62 8.76
C ILE A 37 8.44 7.04 7.35
N LEU A 38 7.96 7.72 6.31
CA LEU A 38 8.16 7.27 4.92
C LEU A 38 9.65 7.24 4.54
N VAL A 39 10.38 8.30 4.82
CA VAL A 39 11.81 8.36 4.51
C VAL A 39 12.58 7.28 5.28
N LEU A 40 12.33 7.13 6.58
CA LEU A 40 13.01 6.13 7.41
C LEU A 40 12.71 4.69 6.94
N ARG A 41 11.42 4.34 6.72
CA ARG A 41 11.05 2.99 6.32
C ARG A 41 11.57 2.61 4.94
N PHE A 42 11.50 3.52 3.94
CA PHE A 42 11.95 3.23 2.59
C PHE A 42 13.48 3.29 2.47
N SER A 43 14.18 4.13 3.26
CA SER A 43 15.64 4.10 3.36
C SER A 43 16.14 2.77 3.93
N LEU A 44 15.55 2.32 5.02
CA LEU A 44 15.90 1.03 5.63
C LEU A 44 15.59 -0.13 4.67
N ALA A 45 14.45 -0.10 4.00
CA ALA A 45 14.06 -1.09 2.99
C ALA A 45 15.05 -1.11 1.81
N TRP A 46 15.43 0.05 1.31
CA TRP A 46 16.40 0.17 0.21
C TRP A 46 17.76 -0.40 0.58
N VAL A 47 18.29 -0.06 1.77
CA VAL A 47 19.56 -0.58 2.28
C VAL A 47 19.51 -2.10 2.43
N ALA A 48 18.42 -2.64 3.01
CA ALA A 48 18.25 -4.07 3.19
C ALA A 48 18.21 -4.82 1.85
N LEU A 49 17.43 -4.33 0.89
CA LEU A 49 17.32 -4.94 -0.43
C LEU A 49 18.63 -4.84 -1.21
N TRP A 50 19.34 -3.72 -1.09
CA TRP A 50 20.68 -3.54 -1.68
C TRP A 50 21.69 -4.54 -1.09
N GLY A 51 21.69 -4.74 0.22
CA GLY A 51 22.52 -5.74 0.89
C GLY A 51 22.22 -7.15 0.41
N ILE A 52 20.95 -7.54 0.34
CA ILE A 52 20.52 -8.86 -0.15
C ILE A 52 20.94 -9.07 -1.61
N GLU A 53 20.77 -8.05 -2.46
CA GLU A 53 21.17 -8.13 -3.88
C GLU A 53 22.68 -8.35 -4.02
N ARG A 54 23.49 -7.64 -3.23
CA ARG A 54 24.97 -7.79 -3.21
C ARG A 54 25.38 -9.20 -2.77
N LEU A 55 24.75 -9.73 -1.73
CA LEU A 55 25.06 -11.07 -1.21
C LEU A 55 24.66 -12.18 -2.19
N ARG A 56 23.58 -11.99 -2.96
CA ARG A 56 23.10 -12.98 -3.95
C ARG A 56 23.83 -12.92 -5.28
N GLY A 57 24.69 -11.94 -5.50
CA GLY A 57 25.41 -11.76 -6.77
C GLY A 57 24.47 -11.60 -7.97
N SER A 58 23.36 -10.88 -7.78
CA SER A 58 22.30 -10.75 -8.80
C SER A 58 22.84 -10.10 -10.07
N ALA A 59 23.07 -10.90 -11.11
CA ALA A 59 23.66 -10.47 -12.38
C ALA A 59 22.69 -9.66 -13.27
N ASN A 60 21.39 -9.59 -12.93
CA ASN A 60 20.39 -8.97 -13.80
C ASN A 60 19.96 -7.60 -13.28
N VAL A 61 20.90 -6.65 -13.29
CA VAL A 61 20.73 -5.26 -12.82
C VAL A 61 19.82 -4.43 -13.74
N GLY A 62 19.04 -5.05 -14.61
CA GLY A 62 18.18 -4.33 -15.56
C GLY A 62 19.00 -3.41 -16.48
N LYS A 63 18.69 -3.41 -17.77
CA LYS A 63 19.34 -2.50 -18.73
C LYS A 63 18.97 -1.06 -18.36
N TRP A 64 19.88 -0.10 -18.55
CA TRP A 64 19.63 1.35 -18.40
C TRP A 64 18.31 1.80 -19.05
N ARG A 65 17.94 1.17 -20.14
CA ARG A 65 16.70 1.39 -20.89
C ARG A 65 15.42 1.13 -20.07
N ASN A 66 15.50 0.49 -18.91
CA ASN A 66 14.35 0.17 -18.03
C ASN A 66 14.28 1.10 -16.80
N GLU A 67 15.19 2.06 -16.65
CA GLU A 67 15.21 2.94 -15.46
C GLU A 67 13.92 3.77 -15.32
N TRP A 68 13.29 4.15 -16.42
CA TRP A 68 12.02 4.85 -16.40
C TRP A 68 10.90 4.06 -15.71
N ILE A 69 10.90 2.71 -15.84
CA ILE A 69 9.91 1.85 -15.16
C ILE A 69 10.10 1.95 -13.66
N PHE A 70 11.34 1.88 -13.19
CA PHE A 70 11.64 1.96 -11.76
C PHE A 70 11.33 3.34 -11.20
N ALA A 71 11.65 4.39 -11.94
CA ALA A 71 11.28 5.76 -11.57
C ALA A 71 9.76 5.94 -11.53
N ALA A 72 9.03 5.46 -12.53
CA ALA A 72 7.57 5.48 -12.55
C ALA A 72 6.96 4.64 -11.41
N MET A 73 7.50 3.45 -11.12
CA MET A 73 7.10 2.64 -9.96
C MET A 73 7.33 3.38 -8.64
N GLY A 74 8.50 4.01 -8.46
CA GLY A 74 8.82 4.79 -7.28
C GLY A 74 7.89 6.00 -7.11
N PHE A 75 7.61 6.69 -8.20
CA PHE A 75 6.68 7.81 -8.19
C PHE A 75 5.24 7.35 -7.85
N THR A 76 4.71 6.40 -8.61
CA THR A 76 3.29 6.02 -8.49
C THR A 76 3.00 5.22 -7.21
N GLY A 77 3.83 4.21 -6.89
CA GLY A 77 3.56 3.31 -5.76
C GLY A 77 3.98 3.86 -4.41
N ILE A 78 4.87 4.85 -4.37
CA ILE A 78 5.42 5.34 -3.11
C ILE A 78 5.15 6.84 -2.95
N VAL A 79 5.70 7.68 -3.83
CA VAL A 79 5.59 9.13 -3.64
C VAL A 79 4.15 9.62 -3.82
N ALA A 80 3.56 9.41 -4.98
CA ALA A 80 2.22 9.92 -5.29
C ALA A 80 1.13 9.21 -4.45
N TYR A 81 1.21 7.87 -4.35
CA TYR A 81 0.24 7.11 -3.56
C TYR A 81 0.20 7.58 -2.10
N GLN A 82 1.34 7.57 -1.41
CA GLN A 82 1.41 7.92 0.01
C GLN A 82 1.08 9.40 0.25
N PHE A 83 1.55 10.29 -0.64
CA PHE A 83 1.22 11.71 -0.54
C PHE A 83 -0.29 11.96 -0.68
N LEU A 84 -0.90 11.40 -1.71
CA LEU A 84 -2.33 11.56 -1.97
C LEU A 84 -3.20 10.94 -0.87
N GLU A 85 -2.80 9.76 -0.35
CA GLU A 85 -3.49 9.09 0.75
C GLU A 85 -3.42 9.92 2.04
N ASN A 86 -2.24 10.41 2.40
CA ASN A 86 -2.05 11.24 3.59
C ASN A 86 -2.83 12.58 3.48
N CYS A 87 -2.79 13.23 2.31
CA CYS A 87 -3.60 14.43 2.08
C CYS A 87 -5.11 14.11 2.12
N ALA A 88 -5.54 12.97 1.58
CA ALA A 88 -6.93 12.57 1.66
C ALA A 88 -7.41 12.46 3.12
N ILE A 89 -6.64 11.80 3.99
CA ILE A 89 -6.97 11.66 5.42
C ILE A 89 -7.09 13.03 6.12
N TYR A 90 -6.32 14.03 5.68
CA TYR A 90 -6.40 15.38 6.23
C TYR A 90 -7.70 16.11 5.80
N TYR A 91 -8.10 15.95 4.53
CA TYR A 91 -9.26 16.67 3.96
C TYR A 91 -10.59 15.90 4.12
N THR A 92 -10.57 14.60 4.44
CA THR A 92 -11.79 13.80 4.70
C THR A 92 -11.56 12.86 5.88
N ASN A 93 -12.61 12.18 6.32
CA ASN A 93 -12.50 11.24 7.44
C ASN A 93 -11.74 9.97 7.04
N ALA A 94 -10.97 9.40 7.97
CA ALA A 94 -10.24 8.15 7.74
C ALA A 94 -11.14 7.00 7.26
N SER A 95 -12.38 6.93 7.74
CA SER A 95 -13.38 5.96 7.29
C SER A 95 -13.75 6.14 5.82
N ASN A 96 -13.92 7.39 5.34
CA ASN A 96 -14.16 7.67 3.93
C ASN A 96 -12.97 7.25 3.07
N VAL A 97 -11.75 7.57 3.50
CA VAL A 97 -10.53 7.14 2.80
C VAL A 97 -10.46 5.62 2.71
N ALA A 98 -10.72 4.89 3.80
CA ALA A 98 -10.71 3.43 3.81
C ALA A 98 -11.73 2.83 2.81
N ILE A 99 -12.94 3.42 2.73
CA ILE A 99 -13.95 3.01 1.75
C ILE A 99 -13.50 3.31 0.32
N LEU A 100 -12.99 4.51 0.05
CA LEU A 100 -12.54 4.91 -1.29
C LEU A 100 -11.30 4.14 -1.75
N VAL A 101 -10.35 3.87 -0.85
CA VAL A 101 -9.19 3.03 -1.10
C VAL A 101 -9.59 1.60 -1.45
N SER A 102 -10.72 1.12 -0.92
CA SER A 102 -11.24 -0.21 -1.25
C SER A 102 -11.73 -0.34 -2.72
N PHE A 103 -11.88 0.76 -3.46
CA PHE A 103 -12.09 0.71 -4.92
C PHE A 103 -10.83 0.33 -5.71
N GLY A 104 -9.67 0.25 -5.07
CA GLY A 104 -8.38 -0.07 -5.69
C GLY A 104 -8.40 -1.25 -6.66
N PRO A 105 -8.97 -2.43 -6.32
CA PRO A 105 -9.04 -3.55 -7.24
C PRO A 105 -9.87 -3.27 -8.51
N ILE A 106 -10.97 -2.52 -8.40
CA ILE A 106 -11.78 -2.12 -9.56
C ILE A 106 -11.01 -1.13 -10.42
N VAL A 107 -10.41 -0.11 -9.81
CA VAL A 107 -9.58 0.90 -10.49
C VAL A 107 -8.42 0.22 -11.22
N THR A 108 -7.70 -0.69 -10.54
CA THR A 108 -6.62 -1.47 -11.14
C THR A 108 -7.09 -2.30 -12.32
N ALA A 109 -8.25 -2.97 -12.22
CA ALA A 109 -8.80 -3.78 -13.31
C ALA A 109 -9.23 -2.93 -14.51
N LEU A 110 -9.84 -1.77 -14.28
CA LEU A 110 -10.20 -0.81 -15.34
C LEU A 110 -8.97 -0.28 -16.06
N MET A 111 -7.94 0.10 -15.29
CA MET A 111 -6.68 0.60 -15.84
C MET A 111 -5.91 -0.50 -16.59
N ALA A 112 -5.85 -1.72 -16.06
CA ALA A 112 -5.25 -2.85 -16.75
C ALA A 112 -5.95 -3.12 -18.08
N ARG A 113 -7.29 -3.06 -18.11
CA ARG A 113 -8.05 -3.19 -19.36
C ARG A 113 -7.78 -2.08 -20.37
N ALA A 114 -7.56 -0.84 -19.89
CA ALA A 114 -7.32 0.32 -20.76
C ALA A 114 -5.88 0.41 -21.27
N LEU A 115 -4.90 0.04 -20.44
CA LEU A 115 -3.48 0.28 -20.69
C LEU A 115 -2.72 -1.00 -21.10
N THR A 116 -3.27 -2.18 -20.84
CA THR A 116 -2.65 -3.46 -21.18
C THR A 116 -3.56 -4.32 -22.04
N LYS A 117 -3.08 -5.49 -22.46
CA LYS A 117 -3.89 -6.48 -23.18
C LYS A 117 -4.72 -7.35 -22.24
N ASP A 118 -4.63 -7.12 -20.93
CA ASP A 118 -5.38 -7.86 -19.93
C ASP A 118 -6.87 -7.45 -19.93
N ARG A 119 -7.74 -8.40 -20.25
CA ARG A 119 -9.19 -8.17 -20.34
C ARG A 119 -9.95 -8.82 -19.17
N GLN A 120 -9.35 -8.97 -18.02
CA GLN A 120 -9.93 -9.70 -16.89
C GLN A 120 -11.12 -8.97 -16.19
N LEU A 121 -11.61 -7.87 -16.72
CA LEU A 121 -12.80 -7.20 -16.18
C LEU A 121 -14.04 -8.06 -16.46
N SER A 122 -14.51 -8.80 -15.46
CA SER A 122 -15.71 -9.62 -15.54
C SER A 122 -16.80 -9.10 -14.59
N ALA A 123 -18.07 -9.43 -14.89
CA ALA A 123 -19.18 -9.08 -14.01
C ALA A 123 -19.00 -9.66 -12.58
N ARG A 124 -18.38 -10.84 -12.46
CA ARG A 124 -18.08 -11.46 -11.17
C ARG A 124 -17.03 -10.67 -10.39
N LEU A 125 -15.98 -10.20 -11.06
CA LEU A 125 -14.96 -9.35 -10.43
C LEU A 125 -15.61 -8.07 -9.92
N VAL A 126 -16.37 -7.37 -10.76
CA VAL A 126 -17.03 -6.12 -10.37
C VAL A 126 -18.04 -6.36 -9.25
N GLY A 127 -18.94 -7.35 -9.40
CA GLY A 127 -19.96 -7.67 -8.39
C GLY A 127 -19.34 -8.11 -7.06
N GLY A 128 -18.33 -9.00 -7.09
CA GLY A 128 -17.62 -9.43 -5.88
C GLY A 128 -16.86 -8.29 -5.21
N SER A 129 -16.25 -7.40 -6.00
CA SER A 129 -15.59 -6.20 -5.45
C SER A 129 -16.59 -5.25 -4.79
N LEU A 130 -17.76 -5.00 -5.40
CA LEU A 130 -18.79 -4.16 -4.80
C LEU A 130 -19.30 -4.75 -3.47
N ILE A 131 -19.51 -6.06 -3.42
CA ILE A 131 -19.86 -6.76 -2.17
C ILE A 131 -18.75 -6.57 -1.13
N SER A 132 -17.47 -6.73 -1.51
CA SER A 132 -16.34 -6.52 -0.60
C SER A 132 -16.27 -5.07 -0.10
N ILE A 133 -16.54 -4.08 -0.96
CA ILE A 133 -16.59 -2.66 -0.58
C ILE A 133 -17.69 -2.42 0.45
N CYS A 134 -18.88 -3.00 0.27
CA CYS A 134 -19.94 -2.93 1.29
C CYS A 134 -19.47 -3.51 2.64
N GLY A 135 -18.75 -4.63 2.61
CA GLY A 135 -18.16 -5.21 3.82
C GLY A 135 -17.10 -4.33 4.49
N VAL A 136 -16.19 -3.73 3.69
CA VAL A 136 -15.19 -2.76 4.19
C VAL A 136 -15.89 -1.55 4.80
N SER A 137 -16.98 -1.06 4.18
CA SER A 137 -17.76 0.06 4.71
C SER A 137 -18.36 -0.26 6.08
N LEU A 138 -18.88 -1.47 6.28
CA LEU A 138 -19.40 -1.91 7.59
C LEU A 138 -18.29 -1.94 8.66
N VAL A 139 -17.13 -2.46 8.31
CA VAL A 139 -15.96 -2.51 9.22
C VAL A 139 -15.46 -1.10 9.55
N SER A 140 -15.31 -0.23 8.54
CA SER A 140 -14.71 1.10 8.70
C SER A 140 -15.63 2.09 9.40
N LEU A 141 -16.94 2.00 9.18
CA LEU A 141 -17.92 2.90 9.81
C LEU A 141 -18.22 2.49 11.26
N ASN A 142 -18.09 1.21 11.59
CA ASN A 142 -18.29 0.64 12.94
C ASN A 142 -19.46 1.28 13.72
N GLY A 143 -20.58 1.54 13.03
CA GLY A 143 -21.78 2.14 13.60
C GLY A 143 -21.79 3.69 13.70
N ILE A 144 -20.70 4.35 13.38
CA ILE A 144 -20.62 5.82 13.30
C ILE A 144 -20.94 6.20 11.86
N VAL A 145 -22.19 6.55 11.58
CA VAL A 145 -22.64 6.96 10.25
C VAL A 145 -22.45 8.46 10.07
N GLU A 146 -21.20 8.89 9.91
CA GLU A 146 -20.89 10.23 9.39
C GLU A 146 -20.20 10.08 8.04
N PHE A 147 -20.97 9.70 7.01
CA PHE A 147 -20.53 9.81 5.64
C PHE A 147 -20.72 11.26 5.19
N GLU A 148 -19.72 12.08 5.38
CA GLU A 148 -19.65 13.43 4.83
C GLU A 148 -18.89 13.40 3.50
N LEU A 149 -19.54 13.82 2.43
CA LEU A 149 -18.85 14.07 1.17
C LEU A 149 -17.93 15.28 1.33
N ARG A 150 -16.63 15.03 1.31
CA ARG A 150 -15.58 16.05 1.29
C ARG A 150 -14.80 15.96 -0.03
N PRO A 151 -15.26 16.64 -1.09
CA PRO A 151 -14.86 16.37 -2.47
C PRO A 151 -13.34 16.39 -2.69
N ILE A 152 -12.60 17.27 -2.03
CA ILE A 152 -11.14 17.37 -2.18
C ILE A 152 -10.45 16.11 -1.66
N GLY A 153 -10.74 15.68 -0.43
CA GLY A 153 -10.16 14.48 0.17
C GLY A 153 -10.59 13.21 -0.57
N ASP A 154 -11.86 13.13 -0.97
CA ASP A 154 -12.41 11.98 -1.67
C ASP A 154 -11.75 11.80 -3.05
N VAL A 155 -11.56 12.89 -3.81
CA VAL A 155 -10.83 12.85 -5.09
C VAL A 155 -9.37 12.46 -4.88
N MET A 156 -8.70 12.97 -3.84
CA MET A 156 -7.32 12.58 -3.52
C MET A 156 -7.21 11.09 -3.22
N ALA A 157 -8.15 10.51 -2.45
CA ALA A 157 -8.18 9.08 -2.18
C ALA A 157 -8.34 8.24 -3.46
N LEU A 158 -9.23 8.65 -4.37
CA LEU A 158 -9.38 7.98 -5.67
C LEU A 158 -8.14 8.12 -6.56
N CYS A 159 -7.48 9.29 -6.55
CA CYS A 159 -6.20 9.51 -7.25
C CYS A 159 -5.08 8.64 -6.63
N ALA A 160 -5.07 8.45 -5.32
CA ALA A 160 -4.14 7.52 -4.67
C ALA A 160 -4.35 6.10 -5.21
N MET A 161 -5.60 5.64 -5.33
CA MET A 161 -5.90 4.33 -5.89
C MET A 161 -5.52 4.20 -7.36
N ALA A 162 -5.73 5.24 -8.17
CA ALA A 162 -5.25 5.26 -9.54
C ALA A 162 -3.71 5.15 -9.61
N SER A 163 -3.02 5.85 -8.70
CA SER A 163 -1.56 5.77 -8.58
C SER A 163 -1.08 4.37 -8.21
N TRP A 164 -1.73 3.72 -7.25
CA TRP A 164 -1.47 2.32 -6.90
C TRP A 164 -1.77 1.35 -8.04
N GLY A 165 -2.85 1.59 -8.78
CA GLY A 165 -3.19 0.83 -9.98
C GLY A 165 -2.10 0.91 -11.05
N LEU A 166 -1.57 2.12 -11.32
CA LEU A 166 -0.43 2.33 -12.23
C LEU A 166 0.82 1.60 -11.75
N TYR A 167 1.15 1.72 -10.45
CA TYR A 167 2.25 0.96 -9.85
C TYR A 167 2.11 -0.53 -10.10
N SER A 168 0.92 -1.07 -9.89
CA SER A 168 0.64 -2.48 -10.08
C SER A 168 0.83 -2.91 -11.55
N ILE A 169 0.42 -2.09 -12.52
CA ILE A 169 0.63 -2.33 -13.95
C ILE A 169 2.13 -2.27 -14.30
N LEU A 170 2.87 -1.32 -13.72
CA LEU A 170 4.32 -1.22 -13.91
C LEU A 170 5.08 -2.42 -13.32
N ILE A 171 4.58 -3.01 -12.24
CA ILE A 171 5.08 -4.31 -11.73
C ILE A 171 4.90 -5.40 -12.80
N ASP A 172 3.73 -5.48 -13.42
CA ASP A 172 3.45 -6.48 -14.45
C ASP A 172 4.37 -6.30 -15.66
N GLU A 173 4.53 -5.07 -16.13
CA GLU A 173 5.48 -4.70 -17.19
C GLU A 173 6.93 -5.09 -16.85
N ALA A 174 7.37 -4.83 -15.60
CA ALA A 174 8.69 -5.24 -15.14
C ALA A 174 8.86 -6.76 -15.12
N ASN A 175 7.81 -7.47 -14.70
CA ASN A 175 7.77 -8.93 -14.68
C ASN A 175 7.78 -9.52 -16.09
N GLU A 176 7.03 -8.94 -17.04
CA GLU A 176 7.01 -9.37 -18.46
C GLU A 176 8.38 -9.17 -19.14
N ARG A 177 9.12 -8.14 -18.75
CA ARG A 177 10.50 -7.92 -19.20
C ARG A 177 11.53 -8.84 -18.54
N GLY A 178 11.10 -9.74 -17.67
CA GLY A 178 11.99 -10.68 -16.97
C GLY A 178 12.87 -10.03 -15.90
N ILE A 179 12.52 -8.83 -15.43
CA ILE A 179 13.27 -8.13 -14.40
C ILE A 179 13.04 -8.85 -13.07
N ASN A 180 14.12 -9.02 -12.30
CA ASN A 180 14.03 -9.63 -10.98
C ASN A 180 13.20 -8.73 -10.04
N PRO A 181 12.14 -9.24 -9.37
CA PRO A 181 11.32 -8.46 -8.45
C PRO A 181 12.09 -7.70 -7.37
N LEU A 182 13.12 -8.32 -6.78
CA LEU A 182 13.97 -7.67 -5.78
C LEU A 182 14.67 -6.44 -6.37
N VAL A 183 15.22 -6.55 -7.57
CA VAL A 183 15.91 -5.44 -8.27
C VAL A 183 14.92 -4.33 -8.61
N ALA A 184 13.73 -4.69 -9.14
CA ALA A 184 12.70 -3.73 -9.51
C ALA A 184 12.25 -2.91 -8.29
N VAL A 185 11.94 -3.58 -7.18
CA VAL A 185 11.48 -2.93 -5.94
C VAL A 185 12.61 -2.09 -5.32
N ARG A 186 13.83 -2.61 -5.23
CA ARG A 186 14.96 -1.83 -4.71
C ARG A 186 15.19 -0.55 -5.51
N LYS A 187 15.21 -0.65 -6.85
CA LYS A 187 15.40 0.52 -7.70
C LYS A 187 14.24 1.50 -7.58
N SER A 188 12.99 1.03 -7.50
CA SER A 188 11.84 1.92 -7.29
C SER A 188 11.93 2.67 -5.96
N PHE A 189 12.40 2.01 -4.88
CA PHE A 189 12.65 2.69 -3.59
C PHE A 189 13.79 3.72 -3.70
N GLY A 190 14.86 3.42 -4.43
CA GLY A 190 15.92 4.39 -4.67
C GLY A 190 15.41 5.63 -5.40
N TRP A 191 14.61 5.46 -6.46
CA TRP A 191 13.99 6.57 -7.18
C TRP A 191 12.99 7.34 -6.31
N SER A 192 12.19 6.66 -5.49
CA SER A 192 11.26 7.35 -4.59
C SER A 192 11.98 8.22 -3.56
N LEU A 193 13.08 7.74 -2.97
CA LEU A 193 13.91 8.53 -2.05
C LEU A 193 14.49 9.77 -2.73
N ILE A 194 15.00 9.64 -3.96
CA ILE A 194 15.48 10.79 -4.74
C ILE A 194 14.35 11.80 -4.98
N MET A 195 13.15 11.32 -5.35
CA MET A 195 11.99 12.20 -5.60
C MET A 195 11.43 12.84 -4.32
N MET A 196 11.65 12.24 -3.15
CA MET A 196 11.28 12.82 -1.86
C MET A 196 12.19 13.98 -1.43
N ILE A 197 13.43 14.07 -1.96
CA ILE A 197 14.36 15.16 -1.62
C ILE A 197 13.78 16.56 -1.89
N PRO A 198 13.23 16.89 -3.07
CA PRO A 198 12.63 18.19 -3.31
C PRO A 198 11.46 18.49 -2.37
N VAL A 199 10.67 17.46 -2.04
CA VAL A 199 9.53 17.58 -1.12
C VAL A 199 10.02 17.89 0.30
N ALA A 200 11.10 17.23 0.76
CA ALA A 200 11.73 17.51 2.04
C ALA A 200 12.29 18.94 2.12
N ILE A 201 13.01 19.37 1.07
CA ILE A 201 13.58 20.71 1.00
C ILE A 201 12.47 21.78 1.00
N TRP A 202 11.42 21.58 0.22
CA TRP A 202 10.30 22.50 0.15
C TRP A 202 9.54 22.59 1.48
N GLY A 203 9.32 21.44 2.16
CA GLY A 203 8.70 21.40 3.48
C GLY A 203 9.51 22.08 4.59
N MET A 204 10.84 22.20 4.41
CA MET A 204 11.71 22.95 5.34
C MET A 204 11.68 24.47 5.10
N THR A 205 11.02 24.97 4.06
CA THR A 205 10.88 26.40 3.80
C THR A 205 9.60 26.95 4.43
N GLU A 206 9.66 28.16 4.96
CA GLU A 206 8.47 28.84 5.52
C GLU A 206 7.31 28.93 4.54
N SER A 207 7.63 29.05 3.23
CA SER A 207 6.63 29.07 2.15
C SER A 207 5.96 27.70 1.95
N GLY A 208 6.67 26.59 2.19
CA GLY A 208 6.14 25.23 2.12
C GLY A 208 5.17 24.94 3.25
N ILE A 209 5.47 25.46 4.44
CA ILE A 209 4.62 25.33 5.64
C ILE A 209 3.31 26.09 5.49
N CYS A 210 3.34 27.31 4.92
CA CYS A 210 2.16 28.16 4.73
C CYS A 210 1.29 27.76 3.53
N ALA A 211 1.84 27.12 2.51
CA ALA A 211 1.14 26.89 1.23
C ALA A 211 0.04 25.80 1.30
N LEU A 212 -0.01 25.00 2.33
CA LEU A 212 -0.94 23.88 2.51
C LEU A 212 -1.69 23.90 3.85
N ASP A 213 -2.07 25.10 4.32
CA ASP A 213 -2.97 25.28 5.49
C ASP A 213 -2.59 24.43 6.73
N GLY A 214 -1.31 24.32 7.04
CA GLY A 214 -0.82 23.52 8.16
C GLY A 214 -0.81 22.01 7.93
N SER A 215 -1.43 21.49 6.86
CA SER A 215 -1.47 20.05 6.58
C SER A 215 -0.10 19.47 6.24
N PHE A 216 0.76 20.26 5.60
CA PHE A 216 2.13 19.87 5.30
C PHE A 216 3.05 20.02 6.52
N ALA A 217 2.77 20.98 7.40
CA ALA A 217 3.49 21.11 8.68
C ALA A 217 3.32 19.84 9.52
N VAL A 218 2.12 19.27 9.58
CA VAL A 218 1.85 17.99 10.27
C VAL A 218 2.60 16.83 9.60
N ILE A 219 2.90 16.93 8.29
CA ILE A 219 3.64 15.90 7.55
C ILE A 219 5.16 16.04 7.76
N VAL A 220 5.69 17.26 7.96
CA VAL A 220 7.13 17.54 7.97
C VAL A 220 7.64 17.98 9.34
N ASP A 221 6.82 18.59 10.18
CA ASP A 221 7.23 19.20 11.44
C ASP A 221 6.99 18.31 12.66
N ALA A 222 7.80 17.28 12.81
CA ALA A 222 8.15 16.81 14.13
C ALA A 222 9.43 17.55 14.52
N GLY A 223 9.35 18.53 15.41
CA GLY A 223 10.53 19.27 15.88
C GLY A 223 11.68 18.34 16.23
N VAL A 224 12.92 18.80 16.08
CA VAL A 224 14.14 17.97 16.27
C VAL A 224 14.25 17.53 17.73
N ASN A 225 13.39 16.59 18.15
CA ASN A 225 13.54 15.91 19.42
C ASN A 225 14.40 14.66 19.23
N VAL A 226 15.68 14.74 19.60
CA VAL A 226 16.64 13.64 19.47
C VAL A 226 16.29 12.47 20.40
N GLU A 227 15.57 12.72 21.50
CA GLU A 227 15.18 11.70 22.49
C GLU A 227 14.28 10.62 21.89
N ARG A 228 13.48 10.94 20.86
CA ARG A 228 12.64 9.98 20.12
C ARG A 228 13.46 8.82 19.52
N PHE A 229 14.72 9.04 19.20
CA PHE A 229 15.63 8.01 18.68
C PHE A 229 16.22 7.12 19.78
N SER A 230 16.10 7.46 21.06
CA SER A 230 16.49 6.60 22.18
C SER A 230 15.42 5.56 22.55
N ASN A 231 14.18 5.74 22.07
CA ASN A 231 13.08 4.83 22.35
C ASN A 231 13.20 3.56 21.49
N LEU A 232 13.43 2.41 22.13
CA LEU A 232 13.54 1.11 21.47
C LEU A 232 12.27 0.72 20.70
N ILE A 233 11.09 1.11 21.21
CA ILE A 233 9.80 0.81 20.57
C ILE A 233 9.72 1.48 19.19
N ASN A 234 10.23 2.71 19.06
CA ASN A 234 10.28 3.41 17.78
C ASN A 234 11.14 2.64 16.76
N TRP A 235 12.31 2.17 17.18
CA TRP A 235 13.18 1.37 16.30
C TRP A 235 12.57 0.03 15.91
N MET A 236 11.86 -0.63 16.82
CA MET A 236 11.13 -1.86 16.49
C MET A 236 10.04 -1.61 15.44
N ASN A 237 9.27 -0.54 15.58
CA ASN A 237 8.26 -0.15 14.60
C ASN A 237 8.89 0.26 13.25
N ILE A 238 9.97 1.05 13.25
CA ILE A 238 10.69 1.43 12.04
C ILE A 238 11.27 0.18 11.35
N ALA A 239 11.86 -0.76 12.10
CA ALA A 239 12.37 -2.01 11.56
C ALA A 239 11.25 -2.88 10.96
N PHE A 240 10.12 -3.00 11.64
CA PHE A 240 8.94 -3.70 11.11
C PHE A 240 8.45 -3.06 9.82
N LEU A 241 8.24 -1.75 9.80
CA LEU A 241 7.76 -1.02 8.62
C LEU A 241 8.77 -1.07 7.46
N GLY A 242 10.07 -0.93 7.74
CA GLY A 242 11.12 -0.94 6.73
C GLY A 242 11.39 -2.34 6.18
N LEU A 243 11.66 -3.31 7.05
CA LEU A 243 12.11 -4.63 6.62
C LEU A 243 10.96 -5.54 6.20
N LEU A 244 9.88 -5.61 6.99
CA LEU A 244 8.77 -6.51 6.70
C LEU A 244 7.72 -5.85 5.80
N ALA A 245 7.18 -4.70 6.19
CA ALA A 245 6.08 -4.08 5.46
C ALA A 245 6.51 -3.41 4.15
N SER A 246 7.76 -2.93 4.05
CA SER A 246 8.30 -2.37 2.81
C SER A 246 9.16 -3.37 2.05
N ALA A 247 10.34 -3.75 2.53
CA ALA A 247 11.27 -4.56 1.75
C ALA A 247 10.68 -5.94 1.39
N ALA A 248 10.30 -6.73 2.38
CA ALA A 248 9.81 -8.08 2.14
C ALA A 248 8.46 -8.10 1.42
N SER A 249 7.48 -7.30 1.90
CA SER A 249 6.12 -7.31 1.36
C SER A 249 6.04 -6.79 -0.07
N PHE A 250 6.76 -5.73 -0.44
CA PHE A 250 6.75 -5.23 -1.83
C PHE A 250 7.42 -6.20 -2.81
N VAL A 251 8.52 -6.85 -2.41
CA VAL A 251 9.13 -7.90 -3.24
C VAL A 251 8.19 -9.09 -3.38
N LEU A 252 7.59 -9.54 -2.27
CA LEU A 252 6.66 -10.66 -2.27
C LEU A 252 5.39 -10.33 -3.07
N TRP A 253 4.88 -9.09 -2.95
CA TRP A 253 3.79 -8.57 -3.77
C TRP A 253 4.10 -8.65 -5.26
N SER A 254 5.29 -8.20 -5.68
CA SER A 254 5.72 -8.29 -7.07
C SER A 254 5.81 -9.74 -7.57
N VAL A 255 6.30 -10.67 -6.73
CA VAL A 255 6.34 -12.10 -7.03
C VAL A 255 4.93 -12.68 -7.18
N VAL A 256 4.03 -12.34 -6.27
CA VAL A 256 2.64 -12.82 -6.28
C VAL A 256 1.88 -12.26 -7.49
N CYS A 257 2.07 -10.98 -7.84
CA CYS A 257 1.52 -10.40 -9.06
C CYS A 257 2.00 -11.13 -10.32
N ARG A 258 3.27 -11.56 -10.37
CA ARG A 258 3.83 -12.34 -11.46
C ARG A 258 3.17 -13.72 -11.61
N ILE A 259 2.74 -14.33 -10.49
CA ILE A 259 2.18 -15.68 -10.47
C ILE A 259 0.68 -15.69 -10.76
N PHE A 260 -0.06 -14.79 -10.13
CA PHE A 260 -1.54 -14.77 -10.17
C PHE A 260 -2.11 -13.69 -11.11
N GLY A 261 -1.26 -12.76 -11.56
CA GLY A 261 -1.67 -11.54 -12.25
C GLY A 261 -2.09 -10.43 -11.28
N VAL A 262 -1.89 -9.20 -11.71
CA VAL A 262 -2.07 -7.99 -10.89
C VAL A 262 -3.51 -7.86 -10.41
N VAL A 263 -4.49 -8.01 -11.31
CA VAL A 263 -5.91 -7.83 -10.99
C VAL A 263 -6.39 -8.81 -9.91
N LYS A 264 -6.00 -10.08 -9.99
CA LYS A 264 -6.39 -11.08 -8.99
C LYS A 264 -5.69 -10.85 -7.66
N THR A 265 -4.43 -10.42 -7.71
CA THR A 265 -3.67 -10.14 -6.49
C THR A 265 -4.26 -8.95 -5.74
N THR A 266 -4.66 -7.88 -6.43
CA THR A 266 -5.25 -6.71 -5.78
C THR A 266 -6.59 -7.00 -5.08
N ILE A 267 -7.38 -7.96 -5.54
CA ILE A 267 -8.61 -8.38 -4.84
C ILE A 267 -8.31 -8.85 -3.41
N SER A 268 -7.13 -9.46 -3.18
CA SER A 268 -6.76 -9.94 -1.85
C SER A 268 -6.59 -8.82 -0.82
N LEU A 269 -6.38 -7.57 -1.26
CA LEU A 269 -6.27 -6.41 -0.35
C LEU A 269 -7.55 -6.15 0.44
N TYR A 270 -8.71 -6.61 -0.05
CA TYR A 270 -9.95 -6.54 0.75
C TYR A 270 -9.87 -7.28 2.09
N LEU A 271 -8.93 -8.23 2.24
CA LEU A 271 -8.75 -8.97 3.49
C LEU A 271 -7.95 -8.17 4.55
N THR A 272 -7.28 -7.09 4.15
CA THR A 272 -6.44 -6.27 5.05
C THR A 272 -7.22 -5.70 6.24
N PRO A 273 -8.43 -5.13 6.10
CA PRO A 273 -9.21 -4.64 7.24
C PRO A 273 -9.56 -5.73 8.26
N ILE A 274 -9.85 -6.95 7.79
CA ILE A 274 -10.16 -8.10 8.68
C ILE A 274 -8.95 -8.38 9.57
N VAL A 275 -7.74 -8.40 8.99
CA VAL A 275 -6.51 -8.61 9.75
C VAL A 275 -6.28 -7.46 10.74
N GLY A 276 -6.55 -6.22 10.34
CA GLY A 276 -6.47 -5.05 11.22
C GLY A 276 -7.36 -5.18 12.46
N VAL A 277 -8.62 -5.56 12.27
CA VAL A 277 -9.57 -5.80 13.38
C VAL A 277 -9.09 -6.92 14.31
N ILE A 278 -8.69 -8.05 13.74
CA ILE A 278 -8.16 -9.17 14.54
C ILE A 278 -6.92 -8.75 15.35
N PHE A 279 -6.02 -8.00 14.72
CA PHE A 279 -4.82 -7.51 15.40
C PHE A 279 -5.17 -6.53 16.53
N ALA A 280 -6.09 -5.61 16.30
CA ALA A 280 -6.54 -4.64 17.31
C ALA A 280 -7.19 -5.37 18.51
N ALA A 281 -8.02 -6.38 18.27
CA ALA A 281 -8.63 -7.15 19.32
C ALA A 281 -7.60 -7.95 20.14
N VAL A 282 -6.66 -8.63 19.49
CA VAL A 282 -5.70 -9.51 20.17
C VAL A 282 -4.60 -8.75 20.90
N PHE A 283 -4.09 -7.66 20.29
CA PHE A 283 -2.89 -6.97 20.82
C PHE A 283 -3.19 -5.63 21.47
N LEU A 284 -4.30 -4.97 21.13
CA LEU A 284 -4.71 -3.69 21.72
C LEU A 284 -5.87 -3.84 22.70
N GLY A 285 -6.48 -5.04 22.79
CA GLY A 285 -7.60 -5.30 23.69
C GLY A 285 -8.90 -4.60 23.28
N GLU A 286 -9.04 -4.25 21.99
CA GLU A 286 -10.25 -3.64 21.47
C GLU A 286 -11.36 -4.69 21.29
N ASP A 287 -12.60 -4.34 21.67
CA ASP A 287 -13.75 -5.22 21.50
C ASP A 287 -14.17 -5.31 20.03
N ILE A 288 -14.36 -6.52 19.53
CA ILE A 288 -14.86 -6.73 18.17
C ILE A 288 -16.37 -6.49 18.15
N THR A 289 -16.82 -5.57 17.33
CA THR A 289 -18.25 -5.26 17.19
C THR A 289 -18.97 -6.22 16.27
N ILE A 290 -20.30 -6.30 16.39
CA ILE A 290 -21.14 -7.10 15.49
C ILE A 290 -20.99 -6.64 14.03
N LEU A 291 -20.83 -5.33 13.78
CA LEU A 291 -20.66 -4.77 12.44
C LEU A 291 -19.32 -5.21 11.82
N GLU A 292 -18.25 -5.31 12.59
CA GLU A 292 -16.96 -5.82 12.12
C GLU A 292 -17.03 -7.30 11.77
N VAL A 293 -17.74 -8.10 12.55
CA VAL A 293 -17.95 -9.53 12.25
C VAL A 293 -18.76 -9.70 10.97
N VAL A 294 -19.90 -9.01 10.86
CA VAL A 294 -20.77 -9.06 9.66
C VAL A 294 -20.02 -8.52 8.44
N GLY A 295 -19.36 -7.37 8.57
CA GLY A 295 -18.56 -6.77 7.51
C GLY A 295 -17.44 -7.69 7.03
N GLY A 296 -16.72 -8.34 7.95
CA GLY A 296 -15.72 -9.36 7.65
C GLY A 296 -16.31 -10.54 6.84
N GLY A 297 -17.47 -11.03 7.23
CA GLY A 297 -18.19 -12.07 6.49
C GLY A 297 -18.56 -11.64 5.07
N VAL A 298 -19.07 -10.41 4.91
CA VAL A 298 -19.42 -9.82 3.60
C VAL A 298 -18.16 -9.67 2.72
N ILE A 299 -17.02 -9.22 3.30
CA ILE A 299 -15.75 -9.15 2.57
C ILE A 299 -15.36 -10.52 2.04
N LEU A 300 -15.40 -11.56 2.86
CA LEU A 300 -15.01 -12.92 2.47
C LEU A 300 -15.89 -13.44 1.31
N ILE A 301 -17.20 -13.21 1.37
CA ILE A 301 -18.12 -13.57 0.29
C ILE A 301 -17.76 -12.83 -1.00
N GLY A 302 -17.54 -11.52 -0.93
CA GLY A 302 -17.19 -10.70 -2.09
C GLY A 302 -15.85 -11.15 -2.73
N VAL A 303 -14.82 -11.38 -1.93
CA VAL A 303 -13.53 -11.91 -2.40
C VAL A 303 -13.68 -13.29 -3.05
N ALA A 304 -14.46 -14.20 -2.45
CA ALA A 304 -14.74 -15.51 -3.03
C ALA A 304 -15.37 -15.40 -4.42
N ILE A 305 -16.39 -14.53 -4.57
CA ILE A 305 -17.04 -14.28 -5.87
C ILE A 305 -16.06 -13.67 -6.88
N ALA A 306 -15.30 -12.64 -6.46
CA ALA A 306 -14.39 -11.92 -7.34
C ALA A 306 -13.23 -12.82 -7.84
N THR A 307 -12.77 -13.78 -7.03
CA THR A 307 -11.65 -14.68 -7.38
C THR A 307 -12.06 -15.87 -8.22
N THR A 308 -13.34 -16.25 -8.28
CA THR A 308 -13.82 -17.38 -9.10
C THR A 308 -13.79 -17.13 -10.61
N VAL A 309 -13.27 -16.00 -11.05
CA VAL A 309 -13.05 -15.71 -12.49
C VAL A 309 -12.05 -16.70 -13.06
N LYS A 310 -12.47 -17.54 -14.02
CA LYS A 310 -11.58 -18.37 -14.81
C LYS A 310 -10.63 -17.47 -15.59
N GLY A 311 -9.46 -17.21 -15.01
CA GLY A 311 -8.40 -16.56 -15.75
C GLY A 311 -7.87 -17.55 -16.79
N GLY A 312 -7.77 -17.10 -18.02
CA GLY A 312 -6.96 -17.79 -19.01
C GLY A 312 -5.53 -17.86 -18.45
N VAL A 313 -5.07 -19.06 -18.18
CA VAL A 313 -3.65 -19.32 -17.92
C VAL A 313 -2.94 -18.95 -19.21
N LYS A 314 -2.05 -17.93 -19.15
CA LYS A 314 -1.05 -17.70 -20.20
C LYS A 314 0.04 -18.75 -20.09
#